data_3daf10f34fb3257ccfcd661c39c8fa6e
#
_entry.id   3daf10f34fb3257ccfcd661c39c8fa6e
#
_cell.length_a   1.000
_cell.length_b   1.000
_cell.length_c   1.000
_cell.angle_alpha   90.00
_cell.angle_beta   90.00
_cell.angle_gamma   90.00
#
_symmetry.space_group_name_H-M   'P 1'
#
loop_
_entity.id
_entity.type
_entity.pdbx_description
1 polymer ?
#
loop_
_entity_poly.entity_id
_entity_poly.type
_entity_poly.pdbx_seq_one_letter_code
_entity_poly.pdbx_strand_id
1 'polypeptide(L)'
;MKKINPAHIGFDIDGVVADTGGAFIRIANEEYGLHSLTLKDITYYEVVGSLDVERKIIDEIFKRLHDEPLSSGIQPMEDAINVLHKYAEHAPLTFVTARPQKEPIAMWLKHFLKPAAHEKMRLVAMGEHDNKTPYIKNLGLKYFVDDRLQTCQKLAREGITPLVYNQPWNMNGHDLQTVDNWQAIHALCFD
;
A
#
# COMPACT_ATOMS: atom_id res chain seq x y z
N MET A 1 9.66 16.58 16.50
CA MET A 1 8.37 16.69 15.78
C MET A 1 7.23 16.29 16.70
N LYS A 2 6.00 16.84 16.51
CA LYS A 2 4.85 16.39 17.32
C LYS A 2 4.47 14.98 16.83
N LYS A 3 4.35 14.01 17.75
CA LYS A 3 3.97 12.64 17.42
C LYS A 3 2.60 12.57 16.76
N ILE A 4 2.46 11.70 15.76
CA ILE A 4 1.20 11.41 15.10
C ILE A 4 0.35 10.53 16.03
N ASN A 5 -0.90 10.93 16.26
CA ASN A 5 -1.83 10.07 16.98
C ASN A 5 -2.22 8.87 16.08
N PRO A 6 -2.00 7.61 16.53
CA PRO A 6 -2.35 6.42 15.76
C PRO A 6 -3.79 6.37 15.25
N ALA A 7 -4.73 7.01 15.95
CA ALA A 7 -6.13 7.08 15.52
C ALA A 7 -6.37 7.98 14.29
N HIS A 8 -5.38 8.79 13.90
CA HIS A 8 -5.53 9.75 12.81
C HIS A 8 -4.72 9.39 11.55
N ILE A 9 -4.10 8.21 11.51
CA ILE A 9 -3.35 7.74 10.35
C ILE A 9 -4.04 6.54 9.71
N GLY A 10 -4.03 6.50 8.39
CA GLY A 10 -4.46 5.36 7.59
C GLY A 10 -3.42 4.95 6.57
N PHE A 11 -3.62 3.81 5.96
CA PHE A 11 -2.65 3.17 5.09
C PHE A 11 -3.30 2.71 3.79
N ASP A 12 -2.59 2.90 2.69
CA ASP A 12 -2.83 2.10 1.48
C ASP A 12 -2.38 0.66 1.72
N ILE A 13 -2.69 -0.22 0.79
CA ILE A 13 -2.33 -1.63 0.88
C ILE A 13 -1.21 -1.97 -0.10
N ASP A 14 -1.46 -1.80 -1.40
CA ASP A 14 -0.50 -2.18 -2.45
C ASP A 14 0.71 -1.26 -2.42
N GLY A 15 1.92 -1.82 -2.37
CA GLY A 15 3.15 -1.06 -2.27
C GLY A 15 3.42 -0.39 -0.91
N VAL A 16 2.50 -0.54 0.08
CA VAL A 16 2.64 0.01 1.44
C VAL A 16 2.62 -1.10 2.49
N VAL A 17 1.53 -1.88 2.57
CA VAL A 17 1.39 -3.01 3.50
C VAL A 17 1.75 -4.32 2.82
N ALA A 18 1.29 -4.48 1.58
CA ALA A 18 1.49 -5.66 0.74
C ALA A 18 2.58 -5.38 -0.30
N ASP A 19 3.56 -6.27 -0.40
CA ASP A 19 4.60 -6.23 -1.44
C ASP A 19 4.06 -6.77 -2.77
N THR A 20 3.12 -6.01 -3.34
CA THR A 20 2.48 -6.34 -4.60
C THR A 20 3.46 -6.23 -5.77
N GLY A 21 4.37 -5.25 -5.70
CA GLY A 21 5.43 -5.07 -6.72
C GLY A 21 6.40 -6.24 -6.75
N GLY A 22 6.89 -6.68 -5.59
CA GLY A 22 7.76 -7.86 -5.50
C GLY A 22 7.07 -9.14 -5.97
N ALA A 23 5.80 -9.32 -5.62
CA ALA A 23 5.02 -10.46 -6.09
C ALA A 23 4.80 -10.41 -7.62
N PHE A 24 4.55 -9.23 -8.20
CA PHE A 24 4.48 -9.04 -9.65
C PHE A 24 5.78 -9.47 -10.33
N ILE A 25 6.92 -8.96 -9.86
CA ILE A 25 8.25 -9.27 -10.43
C ILE A 25 8.54 -10.77 -10.33
N ARG A 26 8.24 -11.40 -9.19
CA ARG A 26 8.42 -12.85 -9.01
C ARG A 26 7.62 -13.65 -10.03
N ILE A 27 6.32 -13.38 -10.16
CA ILE A 27 5.45 -14.08 -11.11
C ILE A 27 5.92 -13.85 -12.56
N ALA A 28 6.25 -12.61 -12.92
CA ALA A 28 6.76 -12.25 -14.24
C ALA A 28 8.03 -13.03 -14.60
N ASN A 29 8.96 -13.16 -13.67
CA ASN A 29 10.20 -13.89 -13.87
C ASN A 29 10.00 -15.42 -13.91
N GLU A 30 9.24 -15.98 -12.97
CA GLU A 30 9.12 -17.42 -12.80
C GLU A 30 8.16 -18.06 -13.81
N GLU A 31 7.04 -17.39 -14.13
CA GLU A 31 5.95 -17.99 -14.90
C GLU A 31 5.91 -17.48 -16.37
N TYR A 32 6.40 -16.24 -16.63
CA TYR A 32 6.39 -15.64 -17.97
C TYR A 32 7.80 -15.53 -18.59
N GLY A 33 8.83 -16.04 -17.92
CA GLY A 33 10.18 -16.11 -18.47
C GLY A 33 10.92 -14.77 -18.59
N LEU A 34 10.51 -13.77 -17.82
CA LEU A 34 11.12 -12.43 -17.81
C LEU A 34 12.28 -12.36 -16.79
N HIS A 35 13.19 -13.32 -16.85
CA HIS A 35 14.16 -13.69 -15.81
C HIS A 35 15.12 -12.61 -15.28
N SER A 36 15.09 -11.40 -15.80
CA SER A 36 15.99 -10.31 -15.38
C SER A 36 15.27 -9.13 -14.74
N LEU A 37 13.94 -9.15 -14.61
CA LEU A 37 13.20 -8.05 -14.03
C LEU A 37 13.45 -7.95 -12.52
N THR A 38 13.61 -6.71 -12.07
CA THR A 38 13.72 -6.33 -10.67
C THR A 38 12.72 -5.23 -10.35
N LEU A 39 12.44 -5.00 -9.07
CA LEU A 39 11.54 -3.92 -8.66
C LEU A 39 12.03 -2.54 -9.13
N LYS A 40 13.34 -2.34 -9.29
CA LYS A 40 13.95 -1.09 -9.75
C LYS A 40 13.63 -0.75 -11.20
N ASP A 41 13.21 -1.74 -12.00
CA ASP A 41 12.82 -1.53 -13.38
C ASP A 41 11.43 -0.92 -13.49
N ILE A 42 10.63 -0.98 -12.42
CA ILE A 42 9.35 -0.29 -12.31
C ILE A 42 9.59 1.17 -11.93
N THR A 43 9.76 2.04 -12.92
CA THR A 43 10.07 3.48 -12.73
C THR A 43 8.86 4.39 -12.76
N TYR A 44 7.69 3.88 -13.13
CA TYR A 44 6.41 4.57 -13.11
C TYR A 44 5.39 3.73 -12.35
N TYR A 45 4.45 4.39 -11.69
CA TYR A 45 3.35 3.72 -10.99
C TYR A 45 2.55 2.79 -11.91
N GLU A 46 2.28 3.24 -13.13
CA GLU A 46 1.70 2.39 -14.17
C GLU A 46 2.80 1.50 -14.78
N VAL A 47 2.87 0.24 -14.37
CA VAL A 47 3.90 -0.72 -14.79
C VAL A 47 4.06 -0.82 -16.31
N VAL A 48 2.96 -0.66 -17.07
CA VAL A 48 2.95 -0.63 -18.54
C VAL A 48 3.92 0.42 -19.13
N GLY A 49 4.12 1.54 -18.42
CA GLY A 49 5.07 2.59 -18.85
C GLY A 49 6.54 2.30 -18.50
N SER A 50 6.79 1.29 -17.67
CA SER A 50 8.13 0.99 -17.16
C SER A 50 8.79 -0.19 -17.87
N LEU A 51 8.01 -1.19 -18.25
CA LEU A 51 8.52 -2.48 -18.71
C LEU A 51 8.19 -2.71 -20.19
N ASP A 52 9.15 -3.26 -20.94
CA ASP A 52 8.92 -3.79 -22.30
C ASP A 52 8.30 -5.20 -22.22
N VAL A 53 7.07 -5.24 -21.74
CA VAL A 53 6.28 -6.47 -21.53
C VAL A 53 4.91 -6.26 -22.13
N GLU A 54 4.38 -7.28 -22.79
CA GLU A 54 3.02 -7.22 -23.34
C GLU A 54 2.00 -6.83 -22.27
N ARG A 55 1.19 -5.82 -22.57
CA ARG A 55 0.15 -5.33 -21.65
C ARG A 55 -0.75 -6.44 -21.13
N LYS A 56 -1.08 -7.41 -21.99
CA LYS A 56 -1.91 -8.56 -21.62
C LYS A 56 -1.30 -9.37 -20.44
N ILE A 57 0.01 -9.58 -20.46
CA ILE A 57 0.73 -10.29 -19.38
C ILE A 57 0.66 -9.48 -18.09
N ILE A 58 0.89 -8.17 -18.18
CA ILE A 58 0.78 -7.27 -17.01
C ILE A 58 -0.63 -7.32 -16.41
N ASP A 59 -1.67 -7.21 -17.26
CA ASP A 59 -3.06 -7.22 -16.83
C ASP A 59 -3.45 -8.59 -16.20
N GLU A 60 -2.98 -9.71 -16.75
CA GLU A 60 -3.19 -11.07 -16.22
C GLU A 60 -2.55 -11.24 -14.83
N ILE A 61 -1.30 -10.79 -14.65
CA ILE A 61 -0.61 -10.87 -13.36
C ILE A 61 -1.35 -10.01 -12.32
N PHE A 62 -1.68 -8.74 -12.63
CA PHE A 62 -2.39 -7.90 -11.67
C PHE A 62 -3.78 -8.42 -11.34
N LYS A 63 -4.51 -8.96 -12.33
CA LYS A 63 -5.79 -9.60 -12.07
C LYS A 63 -5.65 -10.71 -11.03
N ARG A 64 -4.68 -11.61 -11.20
CA ARG A 64 -4.40 -12.70 -10.25
C ARG A 64 -4.00 -12.17 -8.87
N LEU A 65 -3.12 -11.15 -8.79
CA LEU A 65 -2.71 -10.53 -7.54
C LEU A 65 -3.89 -9.87 -6.79
N HIS A 66 -4.89 -9.37 -7.51
CA HIS A 66 -6.08 -8.78 -6.91
C HIS A 66 -7.08 -9.82 -6.47
N ASP A 67 -7.37 -10.81 -7.32
CA ASP A 67 -8.39 -11.82 -7.06
C ASP A 67 -7.93 -12.86 -6.02
N GLU A 68 -6.63 -13.18 -6.02
CA GLU A 68 -6.06 -14.27 -5.23
C GLU A 68 -4.75 -13.88 -4.50
N PRO A 69 -4.76 -12.84 -3.66
CA PRO A 69 -3.52 -12.31 -3.06
C PRO A 69 -2.76 -13.32 -2.21
N LEU A 70 -3.45 -14.24 -1.52
CA LEU A 70 -2.80 -15.29 -0.72
C LEU A 70 -2.13 -16.35 -1.58
N SER A 71 -2.86 -16.95 -2.52
CA SER A 71 -2.35 -18.02 -3.39
C SER A 71 -1.32 -17.50 -4.40
N SER A 72 -1.39 -16.22 -4.75
CA SER A 72 -0.36 -15.53 -5.55
C SER A 72 0.93 -15.26 -4.77
N GLY A 73 0.95 -15.54 -3.46
CA GLY A 73 2.14 -15.41 -2.63
C GLY A 73 2.56 -13.97 -2.33
N ILE A 74 1.61 -13.01 -2.34
CA ILE A 74 1.91 -11.64 -1.87
C ILE A 74 2.34 -11.71 -0.41
N GLN A 75 3.53 -11.19 -0.11
CA GLN A 75 4.03 -11.07 1.26
C GLN A 75 3.76 -9.66 1.80
N PRO A 76 3.64 -9.49 3.14
CA PRO A 76 3.69 -8.17 3.73
C PRO A 76 5.04 -7.50 3.47
N MET A 77 5.04 -6.17 3.38
CA MET A 77 6.28 -5.39 3.44
C MET A 77 7.02 -5.70 4.74
N GLU A 78 8.35 -5.61 4.69
CA GLU A 78 9.20 -5.85 5.86
C GLU A 78 8.72 -5.03 7.07
N ASP A 79 8.62 -5.65 8.23
CA ASP A 79 8.12 -5.09 9.49
C ASP A 79 6.66 -4.60 9.51
N ALA A 80 5.94 -4.57 8.40
CA ALA A 80 4.58 -4.05 8.32
C ALA A 80 3.66 -4.67 9.39
N ILE A 81 3.64 -5.99 9.48
CA ILE A 81 2.74 -6.70 10.41
C ILE A 81 3.11 -6.43 11.87
N ASN A 82 4.40 -6.38 12.20
CA ASN A 82 4.86 -6.10 13.56
C ASN A 82 4.44 -4.71 14.02
N VAL A 83 4.60 -3.72 13.14
CA VAL A 83 4.22 -2.33 13.42
C VAL A 83 2.70 -2.18 13.48
N LEU A 84 1.94 -2.79 12.57
CA LEU A 84 0.48 -2.79 12.60
C LEU A 84 -0.09 -3.42 13.87
N HIS A 85 0.53 -4.48 14.41
CA HIS A 85 0.11 -5.03 15.69
C HIS A 85 0.25 -4.01 16.83
N LYS A 86 1.37 -3.26 16.88
CA LYS A 86 1.54 -2.18 17.88
C LYS A 86 0.51 -1.06 17.68
N TYR A 87 0.20 -0.69 16.44
CA TYR A 87 -0.85 0.28 16.16
C TYR A 87 -2.22 -0.19 16.68
N ALA A 88 -2.55 -1.46 16.48
CA ALA A 88 -3.83 -2.04 16.92
C ALA A 88 -4.02 -2.03 18.44
N GLU A 89 -2.95 -1.93 19.23
CA GLU A 89 -3.01 -1.75 20.69
C GLU A 89 -3.54 -0.35 21.07
N HIS A 90 -3.35 0.65 20.20
CA HIS A 90 -3.65 2.05 20.49
C HIS A 90 -4.84 2.61 19.71
N ALA A 91 -5.12 2.08 18.50
CA ALA A 91 -6.19 2.57 17.64
C ALA A 91 -6.66 1.49 16.66
N PRO A 92 -7.87 1.62 16.06
CA PRO A 92 -8.29 0.79 14.95
C PRO A 92 -7.35 0.96 13.75
N LEU A 93 -6.95 -0.16 13.12
CA LEU A 93 -6.24 -0.14 11.85
C LEU A 93 -7.18 0.32 10.73
N THR A 94 -6.78 1.33 9.98
CA THR A 94 -7.63 1.88 8.92
C THR A 94 -6.91 1.81 7.57
N PHE A 95 -7.50 1.08 6.64
CA PHE A 95 -6.98 0.87 5.29
C PHE A 95 -7.96 1.42 4.25
N VAL A 96 -7.43 2.11 3.24
CA VAL A 96 -8.19 2.58 2.07
C VAL A 96 -7.40 2.21 0.82
N THR A 97 -7.93 1.30 0.03
CA THR A 97 -7.28 0.76 -1.17
C THR A 97 -8.11 0.98 -2.43
N ALA A 98 -7.45 1.08 -3.57
CA ALA A 98 -8.07 1.15 -4.89
C ALA A 98 -8.57 -0.21 -5.41
N ARG A 99 -8.29 -1.31 -4.70
CA ARG A 99 -8.70 -2.65 -5.14
C ARG A 99 -10.21 -2.72 -5.41
N PRO A 100 -10.62 -3.41 -6.50
CA PRO A 100 -12.03 -3.47 -6.87
C PRO A 100 -12.87 -4.35 -5.94
N GLN A 101 -12.24 -5.33 -5.29
CA GLN A 101 -12.91 -6.29 -4.41
C GLN A 101 -12.32 -6.24 -3.00
N LYS A 102 -13.21 -6.19 -2.02
CA LYS A 102 -12.83 -6.09 -0.60
C LYS A 102 -12.43 -7.45 -0.01
N GLU A 103 -13.16 -8.49 -0.35
CA GLU A 103 -13.06 -9.81 0.29
C GLU A 103 -11.68 -10.45 0.17
N PRO A 104 -11.05 -10.53 -1.04
CA PRO A 104 -9.74 -11.17 -1.18
C PRO A 104 -8.67 -10.51 -0.30
N ILE A 105 -8.62 -9.17 -0.29
CA ILE A 105 -7.62 -8.45 0.49
C ILE A 105 -7.96 -8.43 1.99
N ALA A 106 -9.24 -8.49 2.37
CA ALA A 106 -9.62 -8.66 3.76
C ALA A 106 -9.19 -10.01 4.31
N MET A 107 -9.30 -11.09 3.51
CA MET A 107 -8.79 -12.42 3.86
C MET A 107 -7.28 -12.43 4.00
N TRP A 108 -6.57 -11.76 3.08
CA TRP A 108 -5.12 -11.60 3.14
C TRP A 108 -4.68 -10.88 4.43
N LEU A 109 -5.30 -9.75 4.76
CA LEU A 109 -5.03 -9.04 6.01
C LEU A 109 -5.30 -9.91 7.25
N LYS A 110 -6.40 -10.66 7.26
CA LYS A 110 -6.74 -11.58 8.37
C LYS A 110 -5.77 -12.74 8.51
N HIS A 111 -5.15 -13.17 7.42
CA HIS A 111 -4.14 -14.23 7.47
C HIS A 111 -2.88 -13.79 8.22
N PHE A 112 -2.43 -12.55 8.03
CA PHE A 112 -1.21 -12.03 8.64
C PHE A 112 -1.43 -11.33 9.97
N LEU A 113 -2.59 -10.71 10.18
CA LEU A 113 -2.91 -9.99 11.41
C LEU A 113 -3.49 -10.93 12.47
N LYS A 114 -3.09 -10.71 13.74
CA LYS A 114 -3.70 -11.40 14.87
C LYS A 114 -5.20 -11.06 15.01
N PRO A 115 -6.04 -11.95 15.58
CA PRO A 115 -7.47 -11.71 15.77
C PRO A 115 -7.80 -10.35 16.37
N ALA A 116 -7.14 -9.97 17.46
CA ALA A 116 -7.37 -8.70 18.14
C ALA A 116 -7.08 -7.45 17.28
N ALA A 117 -6.21 -7.57 16.28
CA ALA A 117 -5.90 -6.49 15.35
C ALA A 117 -6.95 -6.37 14.23
N HIS A 118 -7.37 -7.51 13.65
CA HIS A 118 -8.35 -7.46 12.56
C HIS A 118 -9.79 -7.23 13.03
N GLU A 119 -10.15 -7.56 14.26
CA GLU A 119 -11.47 -7.23 14.83
C GLU A 119 -11.74 -5.72 14.87
N LYS A 120 -10.71 -4.91 15.05
CA LYS A 120 -10.78 -3.44 15.07
C LYS A 120 -10.47 -2.81 13.71
N MET A 121 -10.24 -3.62 12.68
CA MET A 121 -9.84 -3.15 11.36
C MET A 121 -10.99 -2.48 10.61
N ARG A 122 -10.69 -1.35 9.98
CA ARG A 122 -11.56 -0.65 9.02
C ARG A 122 -10.92 -0.76 7.65
N LEU A 123 -11.62 -1.39 6.71
CA LEU A 123 -11.15 -1.57 5.34
C LEU A 123 -12.17 -1.02 4.34
N VAL A 124 -11.71 -0.08 3.52
CA VAL A 124 -12.44 0.47 2.38
C VAL A 124 -11.74 0.05 1.10
N ALA A 125 -12.41 -0.70 0.25
CA ALA A 125 -12.00 -1.00 -1.11
C ALA A 125 -12.86 -0.14 -2.05
N MET A 126 -12.21 0.77 -2.81
CA MET A 126 -12.93 1.80 -3.57
C MET A 126 -13.29 1.36 -5.00
N GLY A 127 -12.56 0.42 -5.56
CA GLY A 127 -12.72 -0.02 -6.94
C GLY A 127 -12.16 0.94 -7.99
N GLU A 128 -11.55 2.04 -7.58
CA GLU A 128 -10.98 3.05 -8.47
C GLU A 128 -9.74 3.72 -7.84
N HIS A 129 -8.81 4.19 -8.69
CA HIS A 129 -7.52 4.71 -8.22
C HIS A 129 -7.57 6.18 -7.77
N ASP A 130 -8.55 6.98 -8.18
CA ASP A 130 -8.35 8.43 -8.22
C ASP A 130 -9.03 9.22 -7.12
N ASN A 131 -9.75 8.61 -6.20
CA ASN A 131 -10.55 9.39 -5.24
C ASN A 131 -10.54 8.89 -3.80
N LYS A 132 -9.37 8.65 -3.20
CA LYS A 132 -9.25 8.28 -1.78
C LYS A 132 -9.70 9.39 -0.82
N THR A 133 -9.62 10.67 -1.23
CA THR A 133 -9.85 11.83 -0.35
C THR A 133 -11.18 11.82 0.40
N PRO A 134 -12.35 11.58 -0.22
CA PRO A 134 -13.61 11.55 0.50
C PRO A 134 -13.65 10.47 1.58
N TYR A 135 -13.13 9.29 1.29
CA TYR A 135 -13.08 8.17 2.24
C TYR A 135 -12.18 8.50 3.43
N ILE A 136 -10.99 9.05 3.19
CA ILE A 136 -10.04 9.44 4.21
C ILE A 136 -10.62 10.52 5.13
N LYS A 137 -11.28 11.55 4.55
CA LYS A 137 -11.98 12.60 5.31
C LYS A 137 -13.14 12.04 6.16
N ASN A 138 -13.97 11.18 5.58
CA ASN A 138 -15.09 10.56 6.29
C ASN A 138 -14.64 9.66 7.45
N LEU A 139 -13.46 9.07 7.35
CA LEU A 139 -12.85 8.28 8.42
C LEU A 139 -12.15 9.13 9.49
N GLY A 140 -12.11 10.47 9.33
CA GLY A 140 -11.49 11.39 10.26
C GLY A 140 -9.96 11.34 10.30
N LEU A 141 -9.34 10.79 9.25
CA LEU A 141 -7.90 10.68 9.15
C LEU A 141 -7.27 12.04 8.79
N LYS A 142 -6.11 12.32 9.38
CA LYS A 142 -5.31 13.52 9.14
C LYS A 142 -4.03 13.20 8.38
N TYR A 143 -3.58 11.95 8.46
CA TYR A 143 -2.38 11.42 7.82
C TYR A 143 -2.75 10.19 7.02
N PHE A 144 -2.09 10.02 5.89
CA PHE A 144 -2.30 8.82 5.06
C PHE A 144 -0.98 8.39 4.42
N VAL A 145 -0.64 7.12 4.56
CA VAL A 145 0.55 6.51 3.93
C VAL A 145 0.12 5.92 2.60
N ASP A 146 0.77 6.34 1.52
CA ASP A 146 0.47 5.89 0.16
C ASP A 146 1.76 5.91 -0.68
N ASP A 147 1.90 4.98 -1.61
CA ASP A 147 3.04 4.90 -2.53
C ASP A 147 2.77 5.61 -3.87
N ARG A 148 1.51 5.97 -4.16
CA ARG A 148 1.15 6.67 -5.39
C ARG A 148 1.28 8.19 -5.20
N LEU A 149 2.30 8.76 -5.84
CA LEU A 149 2.61 10.20 -5.71
C LEU A 149 1.43 11.12 -6.04
N GLN A 150 0.66 10.81 -7.09
CA GLN A 150 -0.52 11.60 -7.49
C GLN A 150 -1.59 11.62 -6.39
N THR A 151 -1.80 10.47 -5.72
CA THR A 151 -2.70 10.39 -4.54
C THR A 151 -2.19 11.29 -3.43
N CYS A 152 -0.90 11.21 -3.08
CA CYS A 152 -0.28 12.02 -2.04
C CYS A 152 -0.39 13.52 -2.34
N GLN A 153 -0.11 13.94 -3.57
CA GLN A 153 -0.26 15.34 -3.98
C GLN A 153 -1.70 15.84 -3.87
N LYS A 154 -2.67 15.00 -4.24
CA LYS A 154 -4.10 15.34 -4.10
C LYS A 154 -4.50 15.47 -2.64
N LEU A 155 -4.09 14.54 -1.78
CA LEU A 155 -4.34 14.59 -0.35
C LEU A 155 -3.78 15.86 0.29
N ALA A 156 -2.54 16.24 -0.05
CA ALA A 156 -1.91 17.47 0.45
C ALA A 156 -2.72 18.73 0.10
N ARG A 157 -3.21 18.85 -1.14
CA ARG A 157 -4.06 19.96 -1.58
C ARG A 157 -5.39 20.02 -0.83
N GLU A 158 -5.86 18.89 -0.35
CA GLU A 158 -7.13 18.74 0.36
C GLU A 158 -7.00 18.81 1.90
N GLY A 159 -5.79 19.18 2.40
CA GLY A 159 -5.52 19.39 3.83
C GLY A 159 -5.28 18.10 4.64
N ILE A 160 -5.02 16.98 3.97
CA ILE A 160 -4.57 15.73 4.59
C ILE A 160 -3.06 15.67 4.42
N THR A 161 -2.33 15.35 5.47
CA THR A 161 -0.86 15.19 5.39
C THR A 161 -0.52 13.81 4.82
N PRO A 162 -0.01 13.72 3.58
CA PRO A 162 0.45 12.46 3.04
C PRO A 162 1.81 12.11 3.61
N LEU A 163 2.07 10.81 3.75
CA LEU A 163 3.38 10.21 3.98
C LEU A 163 3.66 9.32 2.77
N VAL A 164 4.55 9.77 1.88
CA VAL A 164 4.90 8.99 0.68
C VAL A 164 5.75 7.81 1.11
N TYR A 165 5.24 6.58 0.91
CA TYR A 165 6.03 5.37 1.13
C TYR A 165 6.98 5.19 -0.06
N ASN A 166 8.29 5.30 0.18
CA ASN A 166 9.29 5.29 -0.88
C ASN A 166 9.29 3.98 -1.66
N GLN A 167 9.09 4.11 -2.96
CA GLN A 167 9.13 3.04 -3.94
C GLN A 167 9.89 3.54 -5.18
N PRO A 168 10.44 2.68 -6.05
CA PRO A 168 11.21 3.13 -7.21
C PRO A 168 10.45 4.12 -8.11
N TRP A 169 9.13 4.02 -8.19
CA TRP A 169 8.28 4.85 -9.05
C TRP A 169 7.90 6.22 -8.50
N ASN A 170 8.28 6.54 -7.25
CA ASN A 170 7.86 7.79 -6.61
C ASN A 170 9.00 8.61 -5.98
N MET A 171 10.26 8.20 -6.12
CA MET A 171 11.40 8.81 -5.41
C MET A 171 11.73 10.24 -5.82
N ASN A 172 11.24 10.70 -6.97
CA ASN A 172 11.63 12.00 -7.54
C ASN A 172 10.41 12.90 -7.80
N GLY A 173 10.68 14.22 -7.88
CA GLY A 173 9.69 15.18 -8.39
C GLY A 173 8.70 15.70 -7.36
N HIS A 174 9.00 15.63 -6.05
CA HIS A 174 8.15 16.18 -5.00
C HIS A 174 8.93 16.57 -3.73
N ASP A 175 8.33 17.47 -2.93
CA ASP A 175 8.83 17.91 -1.61
C ASP A 175 7.94 17.39 -0.46
N LEU A 176 7.12 16.37 -0.71
CA LEU A 176 6.26 15.77 0.32
C LEU A 176 7.09 14.95 1.32
N GLN A 177 6.59 14.82 2.54
CA GLN A 177 7.22 13.97 3.55
C GLN A 177 7.23 12.52 3.10
N THR A 178 8.40 11.87 3.18
CA THR A 178 8.60 10.46 2.81
C THR A 178 8.83 9.59 4.03
N VAL A 179 8.57 8.29 3.87
CA VAL A 179 8.94 7.22 4.79
C VAL A 179 9.53 6.05 4.00
N ASP A 180 10.69 5.56 4.43
CA ASP A 180 11.43 4.52 3.70
C ASP A 180 10.99 3.10 4.06
N ASN A 181 10.38 2.93 5.23
CA ASN A 181 10.03 1.62 5.77
C ASN A 181 9.03 1.76 6.94
N TRP A 182 8.56 0.63 7.43
CA TRP A 182 7.61 0.57 8.53
C TRP A 182 8.18 1.01 9.88
N GLN A 183 9.49 0.91 10.09
CA GLN A 183 10.13 1.43 11.30
C GLN A 183 10.10 2.97 11.34
N ALA A 184 10.29 3.63 10.19
CA ALA A 184 10.12 5.07 10.08
C ALA A 184 8.67 5.51 10.40
N ILE A 185 7.67 4.75 9.93
CA ILE A 185 6.26 4.99 10.28
C ILE A 185 6.04 4.80 11.79
N HIS A 186 6.61 3.74 12.39
CA HIS A 186 6.55 3.50 13.83
C HIS A 186 7.09 4.70 14.63
N ALA A 187 8.28 5.18 14.26
CA ALA A 187 8.93 6.30 14.94
C ALA A 187 8.10 7.59 14.93
N LEU A 188 7.34 7.85 13.86
CA LEU A 188 6.45 9.02 13.78
C LEU A 188 5.33 9.00 14.84
N CYS A 189 4.96 7.83 15.35
CA CYS A 189 3.85 7.67 16.28
C CYS A 189 4.30 7.36 17.71
N PHE A 190 5.36 6.57 17.90
CA PHE A 190 5.68 5.96 19.19
C PHE A 190 7.03 6.39 19.77
N ASP A 191 8.01 6.79 18.96
CA ASP A 191 9.33 7.25 19.40
C ASP A 191 9.39 8.78 19.46
#